data_1aee01bca7071ce71f69eb43304501fa
#
_entry.id   1aee01bca7071ce71f69eb43304501fa
#
_cell.length_a   1.000
_cell.length_b   1.000
_cell.length_c   1.000
_cell.angle_alpha   90.00
_cell.angle_beta   90.00
_cell.angle_gamma   90.00
#
_symmetry.space_group_name_H-M   'P 1'
#
loop_
_entity.id
_entity.type
_entity.pdbx_description
1 polymer ?
#
loop_
_entity_poly.entity_id
_entity_poly.type
_entity_poly.pdbx_seq_one_letter_code
_entity_poly.pdbx_strand_id
1 'polypeptide(L)' 'MTILEAIKQVLSKHSEGLTSQEVYNEIIDQGLYNFGAQQPVAVVNSQIRRRCIGLDFPSAFPVKVFEIVSHRGKNLVLHL' A
#
# COMPACT_ATOMS: atom_id res chain seq x y z
N MET A 1 1.20 -11.78 10.90
CA MET A 1 1.67 -10.51 10.29
C MET A 1 0.48 -9.59 10.06
N THR A 2 0.60 -8.32 10.38
CA THR A 2 -0.47 -7.37 10.09
C THR A 2 -0.43 -6.97 8.61
N ILE A 3 -1.54 -6.40 8.12
CA ILE A 3 -1.59 -5.93 6.73
C ILE A 3 -0.55 -4.84 6.47
N LEU A 4 -0.33 -3.94 7.43
CA LEU A 4 0.69 -2.90 7.31
C LEU A 4 2.10 -3.49 7.20
N GLU A 5 2.41 -4.49 8.01
CA GLU A 5 3.70 -5.18 7.96
C GLU A 5 3.92 -5.86 6.60
N ALA A 6 2.86 -6.49 6.06
CA ALA A 6 2.93 -7.14 4.76
C ALA A 6 3.21 -6.12 3.65
N ILE A 7 2.54 -4.98 3.67
CA ILE A 7 2.73 -3.89 2.70
C ILE A 7 4.17 -3.36 2.78
N LYS A 8 4.66 -3.11 3.99
CA LYS A 8 6.02 -2.59 4.19
C LYS A 8 7.07 -3.58 3.71
N GLN A 9 6.86 -4.87 3.97
CA GLN A 9 7.78 -5.91 3.53
C GLN A 9 7.87 -5.99 2.00
N VAL A 10 6.73 -5.90 1.33
CA VAL A 10 6.69 -5.90 -0.14
C VAL A 10 7.42 -4.67 -0.70
N LEU A 11 7.09 -3.48 -0.20
CA LEU A 11 7.68 -2.24 -0.72
C LEU A 11 9.17 -2.13 -0.44
N SER A 12 9.64 -2.73 0.64
CA SER A 12 11.08 -2.70 0.97
C SER A 12 11.95 -3.42 -0.07
N LYS A 13 11.35 -4.31 -0.86
CA LYS A 13 12.05 -5.08 -1.89
C LYS A 13 11.95 -4.44 -3.27
N HIS A 14 11.22 -3.34 -3.41
CA HIS A 14 10.96 -2.68 -4.70
C HIS A 14 11.29 -1.19 -4.60
N SER A 15 12.54 -0.85 -4.88
CA SER A 15 13.03 0.53 -4.77
C SER A 15 12.35 1.49 -5.76
N GLU A 16 11.80 0.97 -6.85
CA GLU A 16 11.08 1.75 -7.85
C GLU A 16 9.66 2.12 -7.43
N GLY A 17 9.16 1.52 -6.34
CA GLY A 17 7.78 1.68 -5.89
C GLY A 17 6.80 0.78 -6.63
N LEU A 18 5.61 0.63 -6.07
CA LEU A 18 4.56 -0.20 -6.64
C LEU A 18 3.21 0.50 -6.49
N THR A 19 2.25 0.14 -7.37
CA THR A 19 0.85 0.51 -7.21
C THR A 19 0.20 -0.38 -6.16
N SER A 20 -0.99 0.01 -5.66
CA SER A 20 -1.74 -0.81 -4.70
C SER A 20 -2.07 -2.19 -5.25
N GLN A 21 -2.39 -2.28 -6.55
CA GLN A 21 -2.67 -3.57 -7.19
C GLN A 21 -1.43 -4.46 -7.19
N GLU A 22 -0.28 -3.89 -7.49
CA GLU A 22 0.99 -4.63 -7.50
C GLU A 22 1.38 -5.09 -6.10
N VAL A 23 1.17 -4.23 -5.10
CA VAL A 23 1.41 -4.59 -3.69
C VAL A 23 0.52 -5.76 -3.29
N TYR A 24 -0.77 -5.71 -3.63
CA TYR A 24 -1.70 -6.81 -3.34
C TYR A 24 -1.23 -8.11 -3.99
N ASN A 25 -0.87 -8.07 -5.28
CA ASN A 25 -0.41 -9.25 -6.01
C ASN A 25 0.80 -9.89 -5.34
N GLU A 26 1.76 -9.08 -4.88
CA GLU A 26 2.94 -9.57 -4.18
C GLU A 26 2.60 -10.19 -2.84
N ILE A 27 1.68 -9.58 -2.08
CA ILE A 27 1.24 -10.12 -0.78
C ILE A 27 0.62 -11.51 -0.97
N ILE A 28 -0.24 -11.68 -1.96
CA ILE A 28 -0.89 -12.96 -2.25
C ILE A 28 0.13 -13.98 -2.74
N ASP A 29 1.00 -13.57 -3.64
CA ASP A 29 2.03 -14.43 -4.24
C ASP A 29 2.98 -15.01 -3.18
N GLN A 30 3.34 -14.19 -2.20
CA GLN A 30 4.24 -14.59 -1.12
C GLN A 30 3.51 -15.15 0.11
N GLY A 31 2.18 -15.14 0.11
CA GLY A 31 1.39 -15.65 1.23
C GLY A 31 1.55 -14.85 2.52
N LEU A 32 1.79 -13.55 2.42
CA LEU A 32 2.08 -12.71 3.58
C LEU A 32 0.87 -12.34 4.41
N TYR A 33 -0.32 -12.30 3.80
CA TYR A 33 -1.54 -11.92 4.50
C TYR A 33 -2.75 -12.55 3.81
N ASN A 34 -3.75 -12.92 4.60
CA ASN A 34 -4.98 -13.52 4.08
C ASN A 34 -6.11 -12.49 4.19
N PHE A 35 -6.57 -12.00 3.04
CA PHE A 35 -7.65 -11.00 2.98
C PHE A 35 -9.01 -11.67 3.05
N GLY A 36 -9.82 -11.27 4.05
CA GLY A 36 -11.21 -11.72 4.15
C GLY A 36 -12.21 -10.77 3.50
N ALA A 37 -11.74 -9.80 2.73
CA ALA A 37 -12.58 -8.76 2.13
C ALA A 37 -12.97 -9.10 0.69
N GLN A 38 -14.11 -8.59 0.23
CA GLN A 38 -14.57 -8.75 -1.15
C GLN A 38 -13.73 -7.94 -2.13
N GLN A 39 -13.18 -6.80 -1.67
CA GLN A 39 -12.33 -5.94 -2.49
C GLN A 39 -10.99 -5.73 -1.79
N PRO A 40 -10.12 -6.74 -1.82
CA PRO A 40 -8.86 -6.68 -1.06
C PRO A 40 -7.90 -5.59 -1.54
N VAL A 41 -7.90 -5.26 -2.83
CA VAL A 41 -7.06 -4.17 -3.35
C VAL A 41 -7.50 -2.83 -2.76
N ALA A 42 -8.80 -2.62 -2.58
CA ALA A 42 -9.33 -1.41 -1.94
C ALA A 42 -8.86 -1.31 -0.48
N VAL A 43 -8.78 -2.45 0.22
CA VAL A 43 -8.26 -2.48 1.59
C VAL A 43 -6.78 -2.08 1.62
N VAL A 44 -5.97 -2.64 0.73
CA VAL A 44 -4.55 -2.28 0.60
C VAL A 44 -4.40 -0.79 0.31
N ASN A 45 -5.14 -0.29 -0.67
CA ASN A 45 -5.09 1.12 -1.06
C ASN A 45 -5.47 2.05 0.09
N SER A 46 -6.52 1.72 0.83
CA SER A 46 -6.97 2.48 1.99
C SER A 46 -5.89 2.55 3.07
N GLN A 47 -5.26 1.42 3.38
CA GLN A 47 -4.19 1.36 4.39
C GLN A 47 -3.00 2.23 4.00
N ILE A 48 -2.62 2.20 2.72
CA ILE A 48 -1.50 3.00 2.23
C ILE A 48 -1.86 4.48 2.25
N ARG A 49 -3.02 4.87 1.73
CA ARG A 49 -3.42 6.27 1.63
C ARG A 49 -3.55 6.96 2.98
N ARG A 50 -4.01 6.25 3.99
CA ARG A 50 -4.13 6.80 5.35
C ARG A 50 -2.78 7.15 5.97
N ARG A 51 -1.70 6.56 5.47
CA ARG A 51 -0.34 6.77 5.98
C ARG A 51 0.60 7.36 4.93
N CYS A 52 0.05 7.99 3.90
CA CYS A 52 0.84 8.52 2.79
C CYS A 52 1.12 10.01 2.99
N ILE A 53 2.38 10.40 2.82
CA ILE A 53 2.79 11.80 2.89
C ILE A 53 2.10 12.58 1.76
N GLY A 54 1.53 13.74 2.10
CA GLY A 54 0.85 14.60 1.13
C GLY A 54 -0.62 14.28 0.91
N LEU A 55 -1.14 13.22 1.54
CA LEU A 55 -2.56 12.88 1.48
C LEU A 55 -3.19 13.10 2.86
N ASP A 56 -3.71 14.30 3.11
CA ASP A 56 -4.38 14.63 4.36
C ASP A 56 -5.90 14.66 4.15
N PHE A 57 -6.60 13.89 4.96
CA PHE A 57 -8.06 13.84 4.97
C PHE A 57 -8.51 13.39 6.37
N PRO A 58 -9.82 13.57 6.74
CA PRO A 58 -10.26 13.35 8.13
C PRO A 58 -9.91 11.99 8.75
N SER A 59 -9.81 10.93 7.96
CA SER A 59 -9.47 9.60 8.47
C SER A 59 -7.99 9.25 8.31
N ALA A 60 -7.14 10.19 7.90
CA ALA A 60 -5.71 9.94 7.76
C ALA A 60 -5.04 9.80 9.13
N PHE A 61 -4.03 8.94 9.20
CA PHE A 61 -3.23 8.79 10.42
C PHE A 61 -2.19 9.90 10.52
N PRO A 62 -1.88 10.38 11.74
CA PRO A 62 -0.87 11.43 11.91
C PRO A 62 0.56 10.95 11.57
N VAL A 63 0.85 9.66 11.78
CA VAL A 63 2.15 9.10 11.43
C VAL A 63 2.13 8.63 9.97
N LYS A 64 3.00 9.21 9.16
CA LYS A 64 3.11 8.87 7.73
C LYS A 64 4.23 7.85 7.52
N VAL A 65 3.99 6.88 6.65
CA VAL A 65 4.91 5.76 6.40
C VAL A 65 5.27 5.69 4.91
N PHE A 66 4.36 6.08 4.03
CA PHE A 66 4.51 5.92 2.59
C PHE A 66 4.60 7.26 1.89
N GLU A 67 5.18 7.27 0.69
CA GLU A 67 5.20 8.44 -0.18
C GLU A 67 4.82 8.05 -1.60
N ILE A 68 4.30 9.03 -2.36
CA ILE A 68 3.98 8.87 -3.77
C ILE A 68 5.23 9.20 -4.57
N VAL A 69 5.73 8.25 -5.36
CA VAL A 69 6.94 8.46 -6.17
C VAL A 69 6.62 8.76 -7.63
N SER A 70 5.47 8.32 -8.14
CA SER A 70 5.04 8.63 -9.51
C SER A 70 3.58 8.22 -9.71
N HIS A 71 3.09 8.39 -10.96
CA HIS A 71 1.75 7.97 -11.36
C HIS A 71 1.84 7.07 -12.59
N ARG A 72 1.02 6.03 -12.63
CA ARG A 72 0.79 5.21 -13.83
C ARG A 72 -0.68 5.31 -14.18
N GLY A 73 -1.01 6.18 -15.15
CA GLY A 73 -2.41 6.45 -15.45
C GLY A 73 -3.13 7.01 -14.24
N LYS A 74 -4.16 6.30 -13.76
CA LYS A 74 -4.93 6.68 -12.57
C LYS A 74 -4.34 6.15 -11.27
N ASN A 75 -3.33 5.29 -11.33
CA ASN A 75 -2.77 4.64 -10.16
C ASN A 75 -1.58 5.41 -9.63
N LEU A 76 -1.48 5.48 -8.30
CA LEU A 76 -0.31 6.05 -7.63
C LEU A 76 0.74 4.96 -7.47
N VAL A 77 1.99 5.30 -7.72
CA VAL A 77 3.13 4.42 -7.45
C VAL A 77 3.69 4.84 -6.10
N LEU A 78 3.75 3.91 -5.16
CA LEU A 78 3.98 4.17 -3.75
C LEU A 78 5.28 3.52 -3.28
N HIS A 79 5.93 4.15 -2.31
CA HIS A 79 7.15 3.63 -1.69
C HIS A 79 7.17 4.00 -0.19
N LEU A 80 8.05 3.35 0.57
CA LEU A 80 8.27 3.64 1.99
C LEU A 80 8.94 5.00 2.20
#